data_39f4ac9799275b0e07885475acfc198a
#
_entry.id   39f4ac9799275b0e07885475acfc198a
#
_cell.length_a   1.000
_cell.length_b   1.000
_cell.length_c   1.000
_cell.angle_alpha   90.00
_cell.angle_beta   90.00
_cell.angle_gamma   90.00
#
_symmetry.space_group_name_H-M   'P 1'
#
loop_
_entity.id
_entity.type
_entity.pdbx_description
1 polymer ?
#
loop_
_entity_poly.entity_id
_entity_poly.type
_entity_poly.pdbx_seq_one_letter_code
_entity_poly.pdbx_strand_id
1 'polypeptide(L)'
;KQFRAEKQNLNNLLAWGHARALEDLLQKVPCSYAISDQFGNTGYIKSKLMAKGASVELLQEPRAEKYTAVAAASILARDRFLYRLKALGDELGMKLPKGASPAVVSTAKNIIAAKGEEALANVAKLHFKTTDAVLGRPPRKSR
;
A
#
# COMPACT_ATOMS: atom_id res chain seq x y z
N LYS A 1 7.80 -4.93 10.58
CA LYS A 1 9.04 -4.70 11.37
C LYS A 1 10.30 -4.71 10.50
N GLN A 2 10.44 -5.64 9.55
CA GLN A 2 11.63 -5.84 8.70
C GLN A 2 11.96 -4.61 7.83
N PHE A 3 10.98 -3.99 7.17
CA PHE A 3 11.14 -2.80 6.33
C PHE A 3 11.70 -1.58 7.07
N ARG A 4 11.46 -1.49 8.36
CA ARG A 4 11.96 -0.39 9.21
C ARG A 4 13.44 -0.55 9.56
N ALA A 5 13.89 -1.78 9.73
CA ALA A 5 15.27 -2.10 10.06
C ALA A 5 16.23 -1.86 8.88
N GLU A 6 15.76 -2.10 7.64
CA GLU A 6 16.58 -2.07 6.43
C GLU A 6 16.62 -0.71 5.72
N LYS A 7 16.00 0.36 6.28
CA LYS A 7 15.90 1.72 5.66
C LYS A 7 15.41 1.69 4.19
N GLN A 8 14.60 0.70 3.82
CA GLN A 8 14.16 0.52 2.44
C GLN A 8 13.19 1.63 2.01
N ASN A 9 13.35 2.08 0.76
CA ASN A 9 12.46 3.06 0.14
C ASN A 9 11.05 2.47 -0.01
N LEU A 10 10.01 3.27 0.27
CA LEU A 10 8.62 2.89 0.08
C LEU A 10 8.33 2.39 -1.35
N ASN A 11 9.01 2.95 -2.36
CA ASN A 11 8.88 2.53 -3.75
C ASN A 11 9.30 1.06 -3.95
N ASN A 12 10.28 0.56 -3.19
CA ASN A 12 10.65 -0.85 -3.23
C ASN A 12 9.54 -1.77 -2.69
N LEU A 13 8.83 -1.35 -1.64
CA LEU A 13 7.69 -2.09 -1.11
C LEU A 13 6.52 -2.10 -2.11
N LEU A 14 6.22 -0.94 -2.71
CA LEU A 14 5.19 -0.83 -3.74
C LEU A 14 5.55 -1.69 -4.96
N ALA A 15 6.80 -1.62 -5.42
CA ALA A 15 7.28 -2.42 -6.54
C ALA A 15 7.16 -3.92 -6.27
N TRP A 16 7.53 -4.37 -5.07
CA TRP A 16 7.34 -5.77 -4.67
C TRP A 16 5.86 -6.17 -4.69
N GLY A 17 4.97 -5.32 -4.16
CA GLY A 17 3.53 -5.57 -4.17
C GLY A 17 2.95 -5.67 -5.58
N HIS A 18 3.35 -4.76 -6.48
CA HIS A 18 2.94 -4.79 -7.90
C HIS A 18 3.47 -6.04 -8.61
N ALA A 19 4.75 -6.36 -8.45
CA ALA A 19 5.35 -7.55 -9.05
C ALA A 19 4.65 -8.83 -8.55
N ARG A 20 4.38 -8.92 -7.25
CA ARG A 20 3.68 -10.08 -6.67
C ARG A 20 2.25 -10.21 -7.20
N ALA A 21 1.49 -9.10 -7.28
CA ALA A 21 0.15 -9.11 -7.83
C ALA A 21 0.14 -9.55 -9.31
N LEU A 22 1.12 -9.09 -10.10
CA LEU A 22 1.27 -9.49 -11.49
C LEU A 22 1.59 -10.99 -11.61
N GLU A 23 2.54 -11.51 -10.85
CA GLU A 23 2.87 -12.94 -10.84
C GLU A 23 1.66 -13.82 -10.47
N ASP A 24 0.90 -13.44 -9.44
CA ASP A 24 -0.28 -14.17 -9.01
C ASP A 24 -1.41 -14.13 -10.07
N LEU A 25 -1.54 -13.03 -10.82
CA LEU A 25 -2.48 -12.92 -11.94
C LEU A 25 -2.07 -13.77 -13.13
N LEU A 26 -0.78 -13.76 -13.50
CA LEU A 26 -0.23 -14.53 -14.60
C LEU A 26 -0.33 -16.05 -14.40
N GLN A 27 -0.47 -16.50 -13.16
CA GLN A 27 -0.78 -17.89 -12.87
C GLN A 27 -2.18 -18.30 -13.32
N LYS A 28 -3.12 -17.34 -13.34
CA LYS A 28 -4.54 -17.56 -13.63
C LYS A 28 -4.90 -17.17 -15.05
N VAL A 29 -4.30 -16.12 -15.56
CA VAL A 29 -4.59 -15.53 -16.86
C VAL A 29 -3.29 -15.31 -17.61
N PRO A 30 -2.91 -16.19 -18.52
CA PRO A 30 -1.75 -16.00 -19.38
C PRO A 30 -1.95 -14.76 -20.25
N CYS A 31 -0.98 -13.85 -20.28
CA CYS A 31 -0.99 -12.71 -21.17
C CYS A 31 0.45 -12.30 -21.52
N SER A 32 0.61 -11.65 -22.68
CA SER A 32 1.91 -11.18 -23.15
C SER A 32 2.22 -9.75 -22.71
N TYR A 33 1.20 -8.99 -22.30
CA TYR A 33 1.30 -7.58 -21.94
C TYR A 33 0.71 -7.31 -20.58
N ALA A 34 1.36 -6.42 -19.83
CA ALA A 34 0.82 -5.85 -18.61
C ALA A 34 1.04 -4.34 -18.61
N ILE A 35 0.08 -3.59 -18.08
CA ILE A 35 0.16 -2.13 -17.96
C ILE A 35 0.06 -1.75 -16.49
N SER A 36 0.97 -0.89 -16.03
CA SER A 36 0.96 -0.35 -14.68
C SER A 36 1.10 1.16 -14.71
N ASP A 37 0.43 1.85 -13.79
CA ASP A 37 0.73 3.25 -13.55
C ASP A 37 2.16 3.41 -13.01
N GLN A 38 2.85 4.43 -13.49
CA GLN A 38 4.24 4.69 -13.13
C GLN A 38 4.30 5.51 -11.83
N PHE A 39 4.79 4.92 -10.75
CA PHE A 39 4.95 5.57 -9.44
C PHE A 39 6.41 5.91 -9.10
N GLY A 40 7.31 5.85 -10.04
CA GLY A 40 8.74 6.12 -9.87
C GLY A 40 9.58 5.65 -11.03
N ASN A 41 10.82 5.25 -10.77
CA ASN A 41 11.67 4.66 -11.80
C ASN A 41 11.07 3.34 -12.29
N THR A 42 10.98 3.16 -13.63
CA THR A 42 10.41 1.97 -14.27
C THR A 42 11.14 0.67 -13.90
N GLY A 43 12.40 0.77 -13.53
CA GLY A 43 13.19 -0.37 -13.04
C GLY A 43 12.70 -0.97 -11.73
N TYR A 44 11.96 -0.22 -10.90
CA TYR A 44 11.51 -0.72 -9.58
C TYR A 44 10.67 -1.99 -9.69
N ILE A 45 9.61 -1.99 -10.51
CA ILE A 45 8.75 -3.17 -10.68
C ILE A 45 9.52 -4.27 -11.41
N LYS A 46 10.20 -3.93 -12.52
CA LYS A 46 10.96 -4.88 -13.34
C LYS A 46 11.97 -5.68 -12.51
N SER A 47 12.69 -5.01 -11.60
CA SER A 47 13.67 -5.67 -10.72
C SER A 47 13.07 -6.63 -9.68
N LYS A 48 11.77 -6.65 -9.51
CA LYS A 48 11.04 -7.51 -8.56
C LYS A 48 10.19 -8.58 -9.25
N LEU A 49 10.11 -8.57 -10.59
CA LEU A 49 9.43 -9.61 -11.34
C LEU A 49 10.15 -10.96 -11.17
N MET A 50 9.37 -12.00 -11.09
CA MET A 50 9.82 -13.40 -11.01
C MET A 50 9.63 -14.09 -12.37
N ALA A 51 9.64 -15.42 -12.38
CA ALA A 51 9.73 -16.21 -13.62
C ALA A 51 8.62 -15.91 -14.64
N LYS A 52 7.39 -15.71 -14.22
CA LYS A 52 6.27 -15.42 -15.13
C LYS A 52 6.22 -13.96 -15.56
N GLY A 53 6.43 -13.04 -14.63
CA GLY A 53 6.47 -11.62 -14.95
C GLY A 53 7.65 -11.21 -15.81
N ALA A 54 8.77 -11.93 -15.74
CA ALA A 54 9.94 -11.69 -16.58
C ALA A 54 9.68 -11.92 -18.08
N SER A 55 8.71 -12.78 -18.42
CA SER A 55 8.32 -13.06 -19.82
C SER A 55 7.26 -12.11 -20.38
N VAL A 56 6.73 -11.20 -19.56
CA VAL A 56 5.66 -10.27 -19.93
C VAL A 56 6.24 -8.91 -20.29
N GLU A 57 5.77 -8.32 -21.36
CA GLU A 57 6.08 -6.94 -21.70
C GLU A 57 5.33 -6.00 -20.75
N LEU A 58 6.06 -5.43 -19.78
CA LEU A 58 5.51 -4.49 -18.81
C LEU A 58 5.67 -3.05 -19.30
N LEU A 59 4.55 -2.45 -19.68
CA LEU A 59 4.43 -1.02 -19.97
C LEU A 59 4.16 -0.26 -18.68
N GLN A 60 4.94 0.78 -18.40
CA GLN A 60 4.76 1.66 -17.25
C GLN A 60 4.66 3.10 -17.73
N GLU A 61 3.51 3.71 -17.55
CA GLU A 61 3.24 5.10 -17.99
C GLU A 61 2.59 5.90 -16.86
N PRO A 62 2.91 7.19 -16.73
CA PRO A 62 2.16 8.10 -15.88
C PRO A 62 0.71 8.21 -16.36
N ARG A 63 -0.24 8.27 -15.43
CA ARG A 63 -1.67 8.36 -15.73
C ARG A 63 -2.17 7.20 -16.60
N ALA A 64 -1.73 6.00 -16.27
CA ALA A 64 -2.13 4.80 -17.01
C ALA A 64 -3.62 4.47 -16.86
N GLU A 65 -4.38 5.17 -16.02
CA GLU A 65 -5.84 5.09 -15.96
C GLU A 65 -6.56 5.46 -17.27
N LYS A 66 -5.87 6.06 -18.23
CA LYS A 66 -6.37 6.21 -19.61
C LYS A 66 -6.67 4.87 -20.28
N TYR A 67 -6.02 3.80 -19.85
CA TYR A 67 -6.31 2.43 -20.28
C TYR A 67 -7.45 1.86 -19.44
N THR A 68 -8.53 1.43 -20.10
CA THR A 68 -9.74 0.91 -19.43
C THR A 68 -9.43 -0.20 -18.43
N ALA A 69 -8.50 -1.11 -18.76
CA ALA A 69 -8.10 -2.19 -17.87
C ALA A 69 -7.46 -1.67 -16.57
N VAL A 70 -6.60 -0.64 -16.65
CA VAL A 70 -5.98 -0.02 -15.47
C VAL A 70 -7.02 0.73 -14.64
N ALA A 71 -7.93 1.46 -15.29
CA ALA A 71 -9.03 2.15 -14.60
C ALA A 71 -9.92 1.15 -13.86
N ALA A 72 -10.32 0.06 -14.50
CA ALA A 72 -11.10 -1.01 -13.88
C ALA A 72 -10.36 -1.66 -12.70
N ALA A 73 -9.08 -1.98 -12.86
CA ALA A 73 -8.25 -2.54 -11.80
C ALA A 73 -8.14 -1.60 -10.59
N SER A 74 -8.03 -0.28 -10.84
CA SER A 74 -7.99 0.75 -9.80
C SER A 74 -9.29 0.80 -9.00
N ILE A 75 -10.44 0.69 -9.67
CA ILE A 75 -11.77 0.66 -9.02
C ILE A 75 -11.88 -0.58 -8.12
N LEU A 76 -11.54 -1.76 -8.63
CA LEU A 76 -11.57 -3.01 -7.87
C LEU A 76 -10.63 -2.97 -6.65
N ALA A 77 -9.41 -2.45 -6.83
CA ALA A 77 -8.44 -2.30 -5.75
C ALA A 77 -8.96 -1.35 -4.66
N ARG A 78 -9.58 -0.23 -5.07
CA ARG A 78 -10.17 0.73 -4.14
C ARG A 78 -11.34 0.14 -3.37
N ASP A 79 -12.22 -0.58 -4.05
CA ASP A 79 -13.36 -1.27 -3.40
C ASP A 79 -12.85 -2.26 -2.34
N ARG A 80 -11.90 -3.10 -2.72
CA ARG A 80 -11.30 -4.07 -1.79
C ARG A 80 -10.62 -3.40 -0.60
N PHE A 81 -9.94 -2.28 -0.82
CA PHE A 81 -9.35 -1.48 0.26
C PHE A 81 -10.43 -0.97 1.24
N LEU A 82 -11.53 -0.42 0.73
CA LEU A 82 -12.62 0.10 1.55
C LEU A 82 -13.31 -1.01 2.35
N TYR A 83 -13.55 -2.14 1.71
CA TYR A 83 -14.11 -3.33 2.36
C TYR A 83 -13.21 -3.79 3.53
N ARG A 84 -11.90 -3.93 3.30
CA ARG A 84 -10.96 -4.36 4.33
C ARG A 84 -10.83 -3.34 5.46
N LEU A 85 -10.82 -2.05 5.13
CA LEU A 85 -10.77 -0.99 6.14
C LEU A 85 -12.02 -1.01 7.03
N LYS A 86 -13.20 -1.25 6.43
CA LYS A 86 -14.43 -1.42 7.20
C LYS A 86 -14.35 -2.63 8.12
N ALA A 87 -13.96 -3.79 7.60
CA ALA A 87 -13.82 -5.02 8.39
C ALA A 87 -12.88 -4.84 9.60
N LEU A 88 -11.72 -4.20 9.39
CA LEU A 88 -10.80 -3.85 10.49
C LEU A 88 -11.45 -2.91 11.52
N GLY A 89 -12.26 -1.97 11.05
CA GLY A 89 -13.02 -1.07 11.94
C GLY A 89 -14.04 -1.83 12.79
N ASP A 90 -14.77 -2.75 12.17
CA ASP A 90 -15.77 -3.60 12.83
C ASP A 90 -15.10 -4.49 13.92
N GLU A 91 -13.93 -5.08 13.63
CA GLU A 91 -13.12 -5.87 14.59
C GLU A 91 -12.65 -5.03 15.80
N LEU A 92 -12.42 -3.74 15.59
CA LEU A 92 -12.01 -2.83 16.65
C LEU A 92 -13.18 -2.18 17.39
N GLY A 93 -14.41 -2.33 16.89
CA GLY A 93 -15.60 -1.63 17.39
C GLY A 93 -15.59 -0.12 17.12
N MET A 94 -14.86 0.34 16.09
CA MET A 94 -14.76 1.77 15.76
C MET A 94 -14.51 2.02 14.27
N LYS A 95 -15.03 3.15 13.78
CA LYS A 95 -14.84 3.55 12.37
C LYS A 95 -13.39 4.01 12.14
N LEU A 96 -12.73 3.41 11.14
CA LEU A 96 -11.38 3.80 10.72
C LEU A 96 -11.44 4.82 9.59
N PRO A 97 -11.06 6.08 9.82
CA PRO A 97 -10.99 7.09 8.76
C PRO A 97 -9.77 6.88 7.86
N LYS A 98 -9.86 7.37 6.61
CA LYS A 98 -8.78 7.30 5.61
C LYS A 98 -7.88 8.52 5.65
N GLY A 99 -6.65 8.36 5.18
CA GLY A 99 -5.69 9.45 4.99
C GLY A 99 -4.90 9.80 6.24
N ALA A 100 -4.65 11.10 6.46
CA ALA A 100 -3.82 11.61 7.56
C ALA A 100 -4.47 12.85 8.23
N SER A 101 -5.79 12.94 8.20
CA SER A 101 -6.56 14.04 8.79
C SER A 101 -6.52 14.02 10.32
N PRO A 102 -6.93 15.12 11.00
CA PRO A 102 -7.09 15.14 12.44
C PRO A 102 -7.98 14.00 12.99
N ALA A 103 -9.00 13.59 12.24
CA ALA A 103 -9.85 12.46 12.60
C ALA A 103 -9.06 11.14 12.65
N VAL A 104 -8.10 10.93 11.74
CA VAL A 104 -7.20 9.76 11.78
C VAL A 104 -6.35 9.77 13.06
N VAL A 105 -5.78 10.93 13.41
CA VAL A 105 -4.95 11.07 14.61
C VAL A 105 -5.79 10.80 15.86
N SER A 106 -6.99 11.36 15.95
CA SER A 106 -7.91 11.14 17.09
C SER A 106 -8.28 9.66 17.21
N THR A 107 -8.71 9.02 16.10
CA THR A 107 -9.04 7.58 16.10
C THR A 107 -7.85 6.73 16.52
N ALA A 108 -6.64 7.04 16.04
CA ALA A 108 -5.44 6.29 16.42
C ALA A 108 -5.13 6.41 17.93
N LYS A 109 -5.32 7.61 18.52
CA LYS A 109 -5.20 7.79 19.99
C LYS A 109 -6.23 6.98 20.76
N ASN A 110 -7.47 6.92 20.28
CA ASN A 110 -8.53 6.12 20.90
C ASN A 110 -8.20 4.61 20.84
N ILE A 111 -7.63 4.13 19.72
CA ILE A 111 -7.15 2.74 19.60
C ILE A 111 -6.06 2.45 20.63
N ILE A 112 -5.09 3.35 20.79
CA ILE A 112 -4.02 3.19 21.77
C ILE A 112 -4.59 3.13 23.18
N ALA A 113 -5.50 4.03 23.53
CA ALA A 113 -6.12 4.08 24.85
C ALA A 113 -6.91 2.80 25.17
N ALA A 114 -7.60 2.22 24.16
CA ALA A 114 -8.44 1.05 24.35
C ALA A 114 -7.68 -0.29 24.26
N LYS A 115 -6.65 -0.37 23.42
CA LYS A 115 -6.01 -1.65 23.02
C LYS A 115 -4.45 -1.63 23.05
N GLY A 116 -3.84 -0.51 23.46
CA GLY A 116 -2.39 -0.34 23.49
C GLY A 116 -1.77 0.06 22.16
N GLU A 117 -0.51 0.53 22.19
CA GLU A 117 0.22 1.01 21.02
C GLU A 117 0.39 -0.10 19.95
N GLU A 118 0.54 -1.35 20.36
CA GLU A 118 0.77 -2.47 19.43
C GLU A 118 -0.40 -2.71 18.48
N ALA A 119 -1.63 -2.35 18.86
CA ALA A 119 -2.80 -2.47 18.01
C ALA A 119 -2.71 -1.63 16.73
N LEU A 120 -1.93 -0.54 16.74
CA LEU A 120 -1.69 0.28 15.55
C LEU A 120 -1.00 -0.50 14.42
N ALA A 121 -0.21 -1.52 14.73
CA ALA A 121 0.50 -2.31 13.72
C ALA A 121 -0.45 -3.04 12.76
N ASN A 122 -1.68 -3.29 13.18
CA ASN A 122 -2.68 -4.01 12.39
C ASN A 122 -3.53 -3.07 11.51
N VAL A 123 -3.56 -1.77 11.82
CA VAL A 123 -4.48 -0.82 11.18
C VAL A 123 -3.82 0.43 10.62
N ALA A 124 -2.53 0.62 10.86
CA ALA A 124 -1.82 1.83 10.45
C ALA A 124 -0.47 1.51 9.78
N LYS A 125 -0.11 2.36 8.83
CA LYS A 125 1.22 2.33 8.20
C LYS A 125 2.21 3.06 9.12
N LEU A 126 2.86 2.34 10.03
CA LEU A 126 3.68 2.89 11.12
C LEU A 126 4.89 3.72 10.69
N HIS A 127 5.27 3.71 9.41
CA HIS A 127 6.39 4.49 8.87
C HIS A 127 6.03 5.93 8.51
N PHE A 128 4.76 6.31 8.53
CA PHE A 128 4.32 7.68 8.24
C PHE A 128 4.51 8.62 9.43
N LYS A 129 4.74 9.91 9.13
CA LYS A 129 4.89 10.99 10.14
C LYS A 129 3.66 11.09 11.06
N THR A 130 2.47 10.75 10.56
CA THR A 130 1.24 10.69 11.35
C THR A 130 1.37 9.79 12.57
N THR A 131 2.09 8.67 12.45
CA THR A 131 2.35 7.78 13.60
C THR A 131 3.18 8.47 14.66
N ASP A 132 4.18 9.26 14.27
CA ASP A 132 5.01 9.99 15.24
C ASP A 132 4.17 11.04 15.98
N ALA A 133 3.28 11.76 15.26
CA ALA A 133 2.35 12.72 15.86
C ALA A 133 1.36 12.05 16.84
N VAL A 134 0.86 10.86 16.51
CA VAL A 134 -0.02 10.08 17.39
C VAL A 134 0.69 9.65 18.66
N LEU A 135 1.96 9.26 18.56
CA LEU A 135 2.78 8.75 19.67
C LEU A 135 3.53 9.85 20.42
N GLY A 136 3.31 11.14 20.10
CA GLY A 136 4.02 12.25 20.71
C GLY A 136 5.54 12.24 20.47
N ARG A 137 5.98 11.58 19.39
CA ARG A 137 7.40 11.49 19.04
C ARG A 137 7.83 12.71 18.22
N PRO A 138 9.07 13.20 18.36
CA PRO A 138 9.54 14.30 17.53
C PRO A 138 9.47 13.91 16.03
N PRO A 139 9.14 14.87 15.14
CA PRO A 139 9.05 14.61 13.71
C PRO A 139 10.41 14.12 13.17
N ARG A 140 10.38 13.03 12.42
CA ARG A 140 11.59 12.52 11.75
C ARG A 140 12.06 13.53 10.71
N LYS A 141 13.35 13.89 10.73
CA LYS A 141 13.96 14.72 9.69
C LYS A 141 13.72 14.02 8.34
N SER A 142 13.10 14.74 7.41
CA SER A 142 13.03 14.30 6.00
C SER A 142 14.48 14.29 5.46
N ARG A 143 14.90 13.14 5.01
CA ARG A 143 16.11 13.05 4.16
C ARG A 143 15.71 13.16 2.72
#